data_8ef36e95de57c5997e77182c582379a6
#
_entry.id   8ef36e95de57c5997e77182c582379a6
#
_cell.length_a   1.000
_cell.length_b   1.000
_cell.length_c   1.000
_cell.angle_alpha   90.00
_cell.angle_beta   90.00
_cell.angle_gamma   90.00
#
_symmetry.space_group_name_H-M   'P 1'
#
loop_
_entity.id
_entity.type
_entity.pdbx_description
1 polymer ?
#
loop_
_entity_poly.entity_id
_entity_poly.type
_entity_poly.pdbx_seq_one_letter_code
_entity_poly.pdbx_strand_id
1 'polypeptide(L)'
;SKALEKLPTGINGTAEMRDASQSGYPRVSSISTDPPYYDTVGYADLSDLFYVWLRETLFDVYPDLFGTLLTPKSEELVANPHRHHGRAGAEKFFIDGFNRVFERIRADGLSSADIPITVYYAYKQQDSNGNTGWHTLLDGLVNAGWEITGTWPVRSERGGRMREVASNALASSIVLACRPRSSEAVTTTRRAFLA
;
A
#
# COMPACT_ATOMS: atom_id res chain seq x y z
N SER A 1 -22.52 -7.94 -20.18
CA SER A 1 -21.93 -6.78 -20.87
C SER A 1 -21.06 -7.30 -22.01
N LYS A 2 -21.15 -6.69 -23.20
CA LYS A 2 -20.37 -7.09 -24.40
C LYS A 2 -18.84 -7.15 -24.17
N ALA A 3 -18.35 -6.46 -23.15
CA ALA A 3 -16.94 -6.53 -22.77
C ALA A 3 -16.60 -7.86 -22.07
N LEU A 4 -17.45 -8.32 -21.17
CA LEU A 4 -17.26 -9.59 -20.46
C LEU A 4 -17.35 -10.80 -21.39
N GLU A 5 -18.18 -10.74 -22.43
CA GLU A 5 -18.31 -11.79 -23.44
C GLU A 5 -17.06 -11.98 -24.30
N LYS A 6 -16.18 -10.97 -24.33
CA LYS A 6 -14.91 -10.96 -25.07
C LYS A 6 -13.69 -11.36 -24.22
N LEU A 7 -13.88 -11.54 -22.92
CA LEU A 7 -12.80 -12.02 -22.08
C LEU A 7 -12.51 -13.49 -22.40
N PRO A 8 -11.24 -13.87 -22.52
CA PRO A 8 -10.90 -15.26 -22.74
C PRO A 8 -11.39 -16.09 -21.56
N THR A 9 -12.02 -17.22 -21.85
CA THR A 9 -12.35 -18.25 -20.86
C THR A 9 -11.06 -18.88 -20.40
N GLY A 10 -10.56 -18.46 -19.25
CA GLY A 10 -9.29 -18.87 -18.71
C GLY A 10 -9.35 -19.12 -17.21
N ILE A 11 -8.23 -18.97 -16.55
CA ILE A 11 -8.12 -19.09 -15.10
C ILE A 11 -8.96 -18.00 -14.44
N ASN A 12 -9.91 -18.41 -13.59
CA ASN A 12 -10.70 -17.47 -12.81
C ASN A 12 -9.82 -16.74 -11.81
N GLY A 13 -9.98 -15.42 -11.74
CA GLY A 13 -9.40 -14.63 -10.67
C GLY A 13 -10.17 -14.82 -9.37
N THR A 14 -9.51 -14.68 -8.25
CA THR A 14 -10.11 -14.66 -6.91
C THR A 14 -9.93 -13.29 -6.27
N ALA A 15 -10.93 -12.83 -5.50
CA ALA A 15 -10.85 -11.63 -4.70
C ALA A 15 -11.18 -12.00 -3.25
N GLU A 16 -10.30 -11.63 -2.33
CA GLU A 16 -10.43 -11.94 -0.91
C GLU A 16 -10.18 -10.68 -0.08
N MET A 17 -10.93 -10.53 1.00
CA MET A 17 -10.62 -9.58 2.05
C MET A 17 -9.64 -10.24 3.02
N ARG A 18 -8.40 -9.75 3.05
CA ARG A 18 -7.33 -10.33 3.88
C ARG A 18 -6.41 -9.25 4.40
N ASP A 19 -5.94 -9.41 5.63
CA ASP A 19 -4.85 -8.63 6.18
C ASP A 19 -3.54 -8.98 5.46
N ALA A 20 -2.90 -8.00 4.85
CA ALA A 20 -1.66 -8.17 4.10
C ALA A 20 -0.45 -8.60 4.96
N SER A 21 -0.53 -8.46 6.30
CA SER A 21 0.49 -8.94 7.22
C SER A 21 0.37 -10.43 7.56
N GLN A 22 -0.74 -11.09 7.18
CA GLN A 22 -0.95 -12.50 7.44
C GLN A 22 -0.29 -13.37 6.38
N SER A 23 0.07 -14.60 6.78
CA SER A 23 0.63 -15.61 5.87
C SER A 23 -0.40 -16.17 4.91
N GLY A 24 0.08 -16.80 3.84
CA GLY A 24 -0.76 -17.51 2.90
C GLY A 24 -0.86 -16.85 1.52
N TYR A 25 0.10 -16.01 1.19
CA TYR A 25 0.31 -15.67 -0.21
C TYR A 25 0.57 -16.99 -0.98
N PRO A 26 -0.18 -17.31 -2.05
CA PRO A 26 0.14 -18.45 -2.87
C PRO A 26 1.59 -18.29 -3.37
N ARG A 27 2.26 -19.38 -3.71
CA ARG A 27 3.55 -19.33 -4.39
C ARG A 27 3.38 -18.58 -5.70
N VAL A 28 3.56 -17.29 -5.67
CA VAL A 28 3.23 -16.41 -6.77
C VAL A 28 4.49 -15.95 -7.44
N SER A 29 4.33 -15.71 -8.70
CA SER A 29 5.39 -15.20 -9.54
C SER A 29 5.60 -13.71 -9.40
N SER A 30 4.61 -12.95 -8.97
CA SER A 30 4.69 -11.48 -8.89
C SER A 30 3.64 -10.91 -7.91
N ILE A 31 4.03 -9.87 -7.17
CA ILE A 31 3.13 -9.08 -6.33
C ILE A 31 3.15 -7.63 -6.79
N SER A 32 1.96 -7.04 -6.88
CA SER A 32 1.78 -5.61 -7.09
C SER A 32 0.95 -5.03 -5.95
N THR A 33 1.41 -3.98 -5.31
CA THR A 33 0.76 -3.36 -4.16
C THR A 33 0.49 -1.88 -4.40
N ASP A 34 -0.64 -1.40 -3.87
CA ASP A 34 -1.00 0.01 -3.76
C ASP A 34 -1.40 0.28 -2.30
N PRO A 35 -0.41 0.49 -1.42
CA PRO A 35 -0.66 0.63 0.01
C PRO A 35 -1.33 1.96 0.35
N PRO A 36 -1.98 2.08 1.53
CA PRO A 36 -2.53 3.35 2.00
C PRO A 36 -1.47 4.46 2.09
N TYR A 37 -1.87 5.69 1.79
CA TYR A 37 -0.96 6.84 1.71
C TYR A 37 -0.86 7.57 3.05
N TYR A 38 -0.12 7.02 3.98
CA TYR A 38 0.15 7.55 5.33
C TYR A 38 -1.10 8.06 6.05
N ASP A 39 -1.29 9.39 6.16
CA ASP A 39 -2.41 10.06 6.84
C ASP A 39 -3.38 10.77 5.87
N THR A 40 -3.17 10.60 4.56
CA THR A 40 -3.83 11.42 3.54
C THR A 40 -5.30 11.06 3.34
N VAL A 41 -5.65 9.79 3.43
CA VAL A 41 -7.00 9.28 3.14
C VAL A 41 -7.39 8.21 4.16
N GLY A 42 -8.50 8.40 4.85
CA GLY A 42 -9.19 7.37 5.64
C GLY A 42 -10.10 6.55 4.73
N TYR A 43 -9.56 5.50 4.12
CA TYR A 43 -10.29 4.70 3.13
C TYR A 43 -11.50 4.01 3.72
N ALA A 44 -11.38 3.47 4.94
CA ALA A 44 -12.48 2.83 5.63
C ALA A 44 -13.62 3.81 5.96
N ASP A 45 -13.31 5.05 6.30
CA ASP A 45 -14.34 6.08 6.54
C ASP A 45 -15.06 6.46 5.26
N LEU A 46 -14.35 6.56 4.14
CA LEU A 46 -14.96 6.80 2.83
C LEU A 46 -15.78 5.60 2.34
N SER A 47 -15.34 4.41 2.67
CA SER A 47 -16.02 3.17 2.29
C SER A 47 -17.36 2.99 3.00
N ASP A 48 -17.55 3.57 4.17
CA ASP A 48 -18.83 3.50 4.91
C ASP A 48 -20.00 3.98 4.07
N LEU A 49 -19.81 5.01 3.25
CA LEU A 49 -20.86 5.52 2.36
C LEU A 49 -21.41 4.45 1.42
N PHE A 50 -20.54 3.60 0.90
CA PHE A 50 -20.92 2.50 0.00
C PHE A 50 -21.30 1.25 0.78
N TYR A 51 -20.62 0.97 1.88
CA TYR A 51 -20.79 -0.20 2.71
C TYR A 51 -22.23 -0.32 3.23
N VAL A 52 -22.84 0.76 3.67
CA VAL A 52 -24.24 0.79 4.17
C VAL A 52 -25.20 0.24 3.12
N TRP A 53 -25.08 0.66 1.87
CA TRP A 53 -25.92 0.19 0.77
C TRP A 53 -25.60 -1.23 0.32
N LEU A 54 -24.33 -1.57 0.25
CA LEU A 54 -23.87 -2.91 -0.11
C LEU A 54 -24.28 -3.93 0.96
N ARG A 55 -24.20 -3.58 2.22
CA ARG A 55 -24.64 -4.42 3.32
C ARG A 55 -26.12 -4.77 3.21
N GLU A 56 -26.95 -3.78 2.95
CA GLU A 56 -28.41 -3.99 2.81
C GLU A 56 -28.73 -4.93 1.65
N THR A 57 -27.98 -4.87 0.57
CA THR A 57 -28.27 -5.63 -0.65
C THR A 57 -27.56 -6.97 -0.76
N LEU A 58 -26.40 -7.14 -0.09
CA LEU A 58 -25.52 -8.28 -0.27
C LEU A 58 -25.27 -9.12 1.00
N PHE A 59 -25.85 -8.72 2.14
CA PHE A 59 -25.64 -9.44 3.40
C PHE A 59 -25.98 -10.94 3.28
N ASP A 60 -27.09 -11.28 2.65
CA ASP A 60 -27.53 -12.69 2.49
C ASP A 60 -26.61 -13.49 1.56
N VAL A 61 -25.85 -12.81 0.70
CA VAL A 61 -24.93 -13.44 -0.26
C VAL A 61 -23.52 -13.57 0.31
N TYR A 62 -23.09 -12.55 1.07
CA TYR A 62 -21.73 -12.44 1.63
C TYR A 62 -21.77 -12.05 3.12
N PRO A 63 -22.34 -12.89 4.01
CA PRO A 63 -22.53 -12.53 5.43
C PRO A 63 -21.21 -12.25 6.15
N ASP A 64 -20.13 -12.93 5.78
CA ASP A 64 -18.80 -12.73 6.38
C ASP A 64 -18.20 -11.36 6.07
N LEU A 65 -18.52 -10.77 4.90
CA LEU A 65 -18.05 -9.45 4.51
C LEU A 65 -18.89 -8.32 5.08
N PHE A 66 -20.18 -8.56 5.32
CA PHE A 66 -21.14 -7.54 5.72
C PHE A 66 -21.68 -7.73 7.14
N GLY A 67 -21.01 -8.53 7.96
CA GLY A 67 -21.44 -8.84 9.34
C GLY A 67 -21.32 -7.68 10.33
N THR A 68 -20.57 -6.63 10.05
CA THR A 68 -20.43 -5.44 10.88
C THR A 68 -21.39 -4.32 10.46
N LEU A 69 -21.65 -3.36 11.36
CA LEU A 69 -22.50 -2.18 11.03
C LEU A 69 -21.81 -1.22 10.07
N LEU A 70 -20.52 -1.06 10.20
CA LEU A 70 -19.67 -0.18 9.40
C LEU A 70 -18.41 -0.94 8.97
N THR A 71 -17.69 -0.39 8.01
CA THR A 71 -16.39 -0.90 7.59
C THR A 71 -15.43 -1.00 8.76
N PRO A 72 -14.73 -2.12 8.97
CA PRO A 72 -13.68 -2.25 9.99
C PRO A 72 -12.58 -1.19 9.78
N LYS A 73 -12.14 -0.55 10.89
CA LYS A 73 -11.22 0.60 10.86
C LYS A 73 -9.95 0.41 11.68
N SER A 74 -9.99 -0.49 12.67
CA SER A 74 -8.88 -0.68 13.62
C SER A 74 -7.59 -1.16 12.95
N GLU A 75 -7.73 -2.02 11.95
CA GLU A 75 -6.62 -2.66 11.25
C GLU A 75 -6.20 -1.91 9.98
N GLU A 76 -6.92 -0.86 9.60
CA GLU A 76 -6.57 -0.05 8.44
C GLU A 76 -5.23 0.64 8.66
N LEU A 77 -4.26 0.36 7.80
CA LEU A 77 -2.89 0.87 7.92
C LEU A 77 -2.80 2.33 7.47
N VAL A 78 -3.43 3.21 8.24
CA VAL A 78 -3.42 4.66 8.07
C VAL A 78 -2.97 5.31 9.37
N ALA A 79 -2.10 6.30 9.29
CA ALA A 79 -1.59 7.04 10.44
C ALA A 79 -2.63 8.04 10.97
N ASN A 80 -3.73 7.52 11.53
CA ASN A 80 -4.82 8.35 12.09
C ASN A 80 -4.62 8.57 13.60
N PRO A 81 -4.30 9.81 14.06
CA PRO A 81 -4.06 10.09 15.46
C PRO A 81 -5.24 9.81 16.38
N HIS A 82 -6.47 9.91 15.88
CA HIS A 82 -7.69 9.67 16.67
C HIS A 82 -7.90 8.19 16.97
N ARG A 83 -7.34 7.29 16.13
CA ARG A 83 -7.47 5.84 16.30
C ARG A 83 -6.32 5.21 17.10
N HIS A 84 -5.16 5.90 17.17
CA HIS A 84 -3.91 5.33 17.67
C HIS A 84 -3.22 6.19 18.75
N HIS A 85 -3.99 6.71 19.70
CA HIS A 85 -3.48 7.43 20.88
C HIS A 85 -2.59 8.64 20.55
N GLY A 86 -2.95 9.42 19.53
CA GLY A 86 -2.24 10.63 19.11
C GLY A 86 -1.20 10.36 18.00
N ARG A 87 -0.49 11.43 17.63
CA ARG A 87 0.37 11.44 16.43
C ARG A 87 1.49 10.40 16.50
N ALA A 88 2.17 10.32 17.63
CA ALA A 88 3.29 9.37 17.80
C ALA A 88 2.81 7.90 17.76
N GLY A 89 1.65 7.60 18.33
CA GLY A 89 1.05 6.27 18.28
C GLY A 89 0.63 5.89 16.86
N ALA A 90 0.05 6.84 16.12
CA ALA A 90 -0.36 6.64 14.74
C ALA A 90 0.82 6.39 13.80
N GLU A 91 1.91 7.16 13.96
CA GLU A 91 3.14 6.98 13.20
C GLU A 91 3.76 5.61 13.49
N LYS A 92 3.86 5.23 14.77
CA LYS A 92 4.38 3.91 15.15
C LYS A 92 3.52 2.77 14.59
N PHE A 93 2.19 2.86 14.68
CA PHE A 93 1.28 1.86 14.12
C PHE A 93 1.51 1.67 12.62
N PHE A 94 1.63 2.78 11.89
CA PHE A 94 1.88 2.77 10.45
C PHE A 94 3.23 2.11 10.11
N ILE A 95 4.32 2.53 10.77
CA ILE A 95 5.67 2.00 10.57
C ILE A 95 5.71 0.50 10.85
N ASP A 96 5.23 0.08 12.01
CA ASP A 96 5.24 -1.31 12.43
C ASP A 96 4.39 -2.19 11.49
N GLY A 97 3.26 -1.67 11.02
CA GLY A 97 2.39 -2.36 10.09
C GLY A 97 3.04 -2.56 8.71
N PHE A 98 3.66 -1.52 8.17
CA PHE A 98 4.40 -1.60 6.91
C PHE A 98 5.54 -2.61 6.98
N ASN A 99 6.34 -2.56 8.04
CA ASN A 99 7.44 -3.50 8.25
C ASN A 99 6.91 -4.95 8.25
N ARG A 100 5.85 -5.23 9.02
CA ARG A 100 5.25 -6.57 9.06
C ARG A 100 4.78 -7.06 7.69
N VAL A 101 4.14 -6.20 6.89
CA VAL A 101 3.66 -6.56 5.54
C VAL A 101 4.83 -6.92 4.63
N PHE A 102 5.84 -6.06 4.54
CA PHE A 102 6.98 -6.30 3.65
C PHE A 102 7.88 -7.44 4.10
N GLU A 103 8.04 -7.65 5.40
CA GLU A 103 8.71 -8.83 5.95
C GLU A 103 7.95 -10.11 5.62
N ARG A 104 6.61 -10.08 5.71
CA ARG A 104 5.76 -11.23 5.39
C ARG A 104 5.84 -11.58 3.91
N ILE A 105 5.69 -10.61 3.03
CA ILE A 105 5.84 -10.79 1.58
C ILE A 105 7.19 -11.44 1.25
N ARG A 106 8.25 -11.02 1.95
CA ARG A 106 9.58 -11.59 1.77
C ARG A 106 9.68 -13.03 2.31
N ALA A 107 9.11 -13.32 3.47
CA ALA A 107 9.18 -14.62 4.13
C ALA A 107 8.38 -15.71 3.39
N ASP A 108 7.24 -15.37 2.81
CA ASP A 108 6.37 -16.31 2.09
C ASP A 108 6.95 -16.76 0.75
N GLY A 109 8.19 -16.38 0.46
CA GLY A 109 8.98 -16.98 -0.61
C GLY A 109 8.73 -16.43 -2.01
N LEU A 110 8.25 -15.19 -2.11
CA LEU A 110 8.30 -14.41 -3.36
C LEU A 110 9.72 -13.97 -3.68
N SER A 111 10.64 -14.82 -3.36
CA SER A 111 12.08 -14.60 -3.39
C SER A 111 12.72 -15.07 -4.68
N SER A 112 11.99 -15.08 -5.80
CA SER A 112 12.70 -15.11 -7.06
C SER A 112 13.40 -13.78 -7.22
N ALA A 113 14.73 -13.77 -7.14
CA ALA A 113 15.52 -12.58 -7.43
C ALA A 113 15.22 -12.03 -8.84
N ASP A 114 14.64 -12.86 -9.70
CA ASP A 114 14.32 -12.53 -11.08
C ASP A 114 13.03 -11.74 -11.25
N ILE A 115 12.08 -11.88 -10.33
CA ILE A 115 10.77 -11.21 -10.43
C ILE A 115 10.64 -10.17 -9.33
N PRO A 116 10.55 -8.86 -9.66
CA PRO A 116 10.37 -7.83 -8.68
C PRO A 116 8.93 -7.82 -8.14
N ILE A 117 8.76 -7.36 -6.90
CA ILE A 117 7.49 -6.82 -6.46
C ILE A 117 7.38 -5.37 -6.93
N THR A 118 6.16 -4.89 -7.16
CA THR A 118 5.91 -3.48 -7.45
C THR A 118 5.11 -2.84 -6.33
N VAL A 119 5.59 -1.66 -5.90
CA VAL A 119 4.92 -0.85 -4.89
C VAL A 119 4.52 0.47 -5.53
N TYR A 120 3.22 0.66 -5.68
CA TYR A 120 2.65 1.92 -6.17
C TYR A 120 2.43 2.84 -4.98
N TYR A 121 2.92 4.09 -5.05
CA TYR A 121 2.77 5.04 -3.96
C TYR A 121 2.56 6.45 -4.48
N ALA A 122 1.52 7.12 -3.99
CA ALA A 122 1.30 8.52 -4.29
C ALA A 122 2.11 9.40 -3.35
N TYR A 123 2.79 10.37 -3.93
CA TYR A 123 3.71 11.27 -3.26
C TYR A 123 3.17 12.70 -3.29
N LYS A 124 3.08 13.32 -2.12
CA LYS A 124 2.72 14.72 -1.96
C LYS A 124 3.97 15.51 -1.55
N GLN A 125 4.37 16.47 -2.39
CA GLN A 125 5.65 17.16 -2.25
C GLN A 125 5.71 18.20 -1.11
N GLN A 126 4.65 18.43 -0.34
CA GLN A 126 4.66 19.46 0.69
C GLN A 126 4.06 18.99 2.02
N ASP A 127 4.95 18.84 2.97
CA ASP A 127 4.69 19.21 4.35
C ASP A 127 5.95 19.88 4.93
N SER A 128 5.75 21.03 5.55
CA SER A 128 6.79 21.85 6.20
C SER A 128 7.57 21.13 7.31
N ASN A 129 7.23 19.88 7.61
CA ASN A 129 7.84 19.03 8.64
C ASN A 129 8.59 17.79 8.08
N GLY A 130 8.97 17.80 6.81
CA GLY A 130 9.63 16.64 6.24
C GLY A 130 8.62 15.55 5.84
N ASN A 131 8.90 14.91 4.75
CA ASN A 131 8.06 13.96 4.02
C ASN A 131 7.95 12.60 4.75
N THR A 132 7.32 12.57 5.92
CA THR A 132 7.31 11.44 6.84
C THR A 132 6.81 10.16 6.17
N GLY A 133 5.73 10.21 5.39
CA GLY A 133 5.17 9.03 4.75
C GLY A 133 6.09 8.38 3.72
N TRP A 134 6.83 9.18 2.95
CA TRP A 134 7.78 8.68 1.95
C TRP A 134 9.01 8.04 2.60
N HIS A 135 9.60 8.71 3.59
CA HIS A 135 10.72 8.16 4.35
C HIS A 135 10.33 6.85 5.03
N THR A 136 9.17 6.82 5.66
CA THR A 136 8.65 5.63 6.33
C THR A 136 8.48 4.46 5.37
N LEU A 137 7.96 4.70 4.16
CA LEU A 137 7.83 3.66 3.14
C LEU A 137 9.20 3.11 2.74
N LEU A 138 10.15 3.99 2.42
CA LEU A 138 11.49 3.58 1.99
C LEU A 138 12.24 2.83 3.10
N ASP A 139 12.20 3.35 4.32
CA ASP A 139 12.82 2.71 5.48
C ASP A 139 12.19 1.34 5.75
N GLY A 140 10.86 1.23 5.65
CA GLY A 140 10.15 -0.05 5.79
C GLY A 140 10.59 -1.09 4.75
N LEU A 141 10.73 -0.69 3.50
CA LEU A 141 11.22 -1.58 2.43
C LEU A 141 12.67 -2.02 2.69
N VAL A 142 13.55 -1.07 2.98
CA VAL A 142 14.98 -1.37 3.21
C VAL A 142 15.17 -2.23 4.46
N ASN A 143 14.47 -1.93 5.55
CA ASN A 143 14.55 -2.69 6.80
C ASN A 143 13.99 -4.11 6.66
N ALA A 144 12.93 -4.28 5.87
CA ALA A 144 12.39 -5.59 5.53
C ALA A 144 13.28 -6.37 4.54
N GLY A 145 14.43 -5.82 4.14
CA GLY A 145 15.43 -6.47 3.30
C GLY A 145 15.10 -6.44 1.81
N TRP A 146 14.38 -5.42 1.37
CA TRP A 146 14.18 -5.15 -0.05
C TRP A 146 15.21 -4.16 -0.60
N GLU A 147 15.49 -4.30 -1.88
CA GLU A 147 16.33 -3.41 -2.68
C GLU A 147 15.46 -2.77 -3.77
N ILE A 148 15.50 -1.45 -3.88
CA ILE A 148 14.78 -0.73 -4.92
C ILE A 148 15.65 -0.71 -6.19
N THR A 149 15.24 -1.47 -7.19
CA THR A 149 16.01 -1.64 -8.44
C THR A 149 15.53 -0.75 -9.58
N GLY A 150 14.40 -0.10 -9.42
CA GLY A 150 13.88 0.84 -10.42
C GLY A 150 12.72 1.65 -9.90
N THR A 151 12.53 2.83 -10.51
CA THR A 151 11.44 3.74 -10.17
C THR A 151 10.84 4.30 -11.46
N TRP A 152 9.50 4.34 -11.53
CA TRP A 152 8.77 4.92 -12.64
C TRP A 152 7.76 5.92 -12.14
N PRO A 153 7.93 7.22 -12.47
CA PRO A 153 6.90 8.22 -12.18
C PRO A 153 5.70 7.99 -13.09
N VAL A 154 4.52 7.97 -12.50
CA VAL A 154 3.25 7.78 -13.21
C VAL A 154 2.35 8.98 -12.93
N ARG A 155 1.84 9.62 -13.96
CA ARG A 155 0.84 10.67 -13.81
C ARG A 155 -0.53 10.03 -13.56
N SER A 156 -0.91 9.88 -12.30
CA SER A 156 -2.16 9.22 -11.89
C SER A 156 -3.29 10.17 -11.58
N GLU A 157 -3.00 11.42 -11.29
CA GLU A 157 -4.00 12.39 -10.88
C GLU A 157 -4.45 13.28 -12.04
N ARG A 158 -5.78 13.50 -12.15
CA ARG A 158 -6.31 14.52 -13.06
C ARG A 158 -5.98 15.89 -12.49
N GLY A 159 -5.29 16.73 -13.27
CA GLY A 159 -5.16 18.15 -12.98
C GLY A 159 -6.53 18.84 -12.94
N GLY A 160 -6.68 19.83 -12.05
CA GLY A 160 -7.90 20.65 -11.98
C GLY A 160 -8.88 20.30 -10.87
N ARG A 161 -8.47 19.51 -9.86
CA ARG A 161 -9.29 19.35 -8.63
C ARG A 161 -9.29 20.65 -7.83
N MET A 162 -10.43 21.04 -7.26
CA MET A 162 -10.54 22.28 -6.44
C MET A 162 -9.53 22.35 -5.29
N ARG A 163 -9.02 21.22 -4.81
CA ARG A 163 -7.95 21.16 -3.81
C ARG A 163 -6.55 21.49 -4.36
N GLU A 164 -6.34 21.44 -5.66
CA GLU A 164 -5.06 21.79 -6.30
C GLU A 164 -4.86 23.29 -6.45
N VAL A 165 -5.92 24.07 -6.47
CA VAL A 165 -5.87 25.53 -6.64
C VAL A 165 -5.14 26.26 -5.50
N ALA A 166 -5.00 25.61 -4.34
CA ALA A 166 -4.31 26.14 -3.16
C ALA A 166 -2.95 25.45 -2.85
N SER A 167 -2.54 24.47 -3.63
CA SER A 167 -1.28 23.75 -3.40
C SER A 167 -0.54 23.51 -4.72
N ASN A 168 0.72 23.92 -4.80
CA ASN A 168 1.65 23.59 -5.90
C ASN A 168 2.04 22.11 -5.94
N ALA A 169 1.16 21.22 -5.50
CA ALA A 169 1.42 19.80 -5.46
C ALA A 169 1.17 19.18 -6.84
N LEU A 170 2.24 18.91 -7.56
CA LEU A 170 2.23 17.87 -8.59
C LEU A 170 1.96 16.55 -7.88
N ALA A 171 0.71 16.12 -7.88
CA ALA A 171 0.33 14.78 -7.43
C ALA A 171 0.83 13.79 -8.48
N SER A 172 2.04 13.30 -8.31
CA SER A 172 2.59 12.21 -9.10
C SER A 172 2.69 10.98 -8.22
N SER A 173 2.31 9.84 -8.77
CA SER A 173 2.59 8.55 -8.17
C SER A 173 3.90 8.01 -8.69
N ILE A 174 4.54 7.16 -7.89
CA ILE A 174 5.76 6.47 -8.27
C ILE A 174 5.51 4.98 -8.11
N VAL A 175 5.91 4.21 -9.10
CA VAL A 175 6.00 2.75 -8.99
C VAL A 175 7.44 2.40 -8.65
N LEU A 176 7.64 1.73 -7.53
CA LEU A 176 8.92 1.17 -7.13
C LEU A 176 8.96 -0.30 -7.55
N ALA A 177 10.01 -0.72 -8.24
CA ALA A 177 10.32 -2.13 -8.42
C ALA A 177 11.34 -2.55 -7.37
N CYS A 178 10.95 -3.51 -6.54
CA CYS A 178 11.77 -3.96 -5.42
C CYS A 178 12.12 -5.45 -5.58
N ARG A 179 13.37 -5.80 -5.27
CA ARG A 179 13.88 -7.17 -5.28
C ARG A 179 14.37 -7.55 -3.89
N PRO A 180 14.40 -8.84 -3.55
CA PRO A 180 15.07 -9.28 -2.33
C PRO A 180 16.53 -8.85 -2.35
N ARG A 181 16.95 -8.11 -1.31
CA ARG A 181 18.36 -7.75 -1.16
C ARG A 181 19.19 -9.00 -0.86
N SER A 182 20.30 -9.16 -1.55
CA SER A 182 21.25 -10.24 -1.28
C SER A 182 21.81 -10.12 0.14
N SER A 183 22.04 -11.27 0.80
CA SER A 183 22.76 -11.33 2.08
C SER A 183 24.21 -10.84 1.97
N GLU A 184 24.79 -10.89 0.77
CA GLU A 184 26.15 -10.45 0.46
C GLU A 184 26.20 -8.98 0.01
N ALA A 185 25.04 -8.26 0.01
CA ALA A 185 25.00 -6.87 -0.40
C ALA A 185 25.91 -6.00 0.49
N VAL A 186 26.84 -5.32 -0.15
CA VAL A 186 27.80 -4.44 0.53
C VAL A 186 27.04 -3.25 1.10
N THR A 187 27.24 -3.00 2.40
CA THR A 187 26.78 -1.78 3.04
C THR A 187 27.84 -0.71 2.93
N THR A 188 27.41 0.52 2.64
CA THR A 188 28.32 1.68 2.61
C THR A 188 27.85 2.75 3.57
N THR A 189 28.75 3.60 3.99
CA THR A 189 28.38 4.78 4.78
C THR A 189 27.83 5.88 3.87
N ARG A 190 26.98 6.76 4.41
CA ARG A 190 26.49 7.94 3.68
C ARG A 190 27.63 8.73 3.04
N ARG A 191 28.76 8.88 3.76
CA ARG A 191 29.94 9.62 3.28
C ARG A 191 30.59 8.95 2.07
N ALA A 192 30.72 7.62 2.09
CA ALA A 192 31.29 6.86 0.99
C ALA A 192 30.35 6.75 -0.22
N PHE A 193 29.04 6.89 0.01
CA PHE A 193 28.04 6.92 -1.08
C PHE A 193 28.00 8.27 -1.80
N LEU A 194 28.32 9.37 -1.11
CA LEU A 194 28.30 10.74 -1.65
C LEU A 194 29.67 11.20 -2.20
N ALA A 195 30.72 10.41 -2.05
CA ALA A 195 32.06 10.65 -2.59
C ALA A 195 32.20 10.08 -3.99
#